data_8597b8d40e4dd139a32c42d787bd71cf
#
_entry.id   8597b8d40e4dd139a32c42d787bd71cf
#
_cell.length_a   1.000
_cell.length_b   1.000
_cell.length_c   1.000
_cell.angle_alpha   90.00
_cell.angle_beta   90.00
_cell.angle_gamma   90.00
#
_symmetry.space_group_name_H-M   'P 1'
#
loop_
_entity.id
_entity.type
_entity.pdbx_description
1 polymer ?
#
loop_
_entity_poly.entity_id
_entity_poly.type
_entity_poly.pdbx_seq_one_letter_code
_entity_poly.pdbx_strand_id
1 'polypeptide(L)'
;HPTLKKVKTIGFDTIQSSTPKFAREKLVEALRILFKSQKTPGAEELQQLVTFMKKAKKEFQLADIDDIAFNRRTNNIEKYIVDDQIEFQVGLKCPANVKAAGYYNYVLNQNKKFKNKYKVIGNGEKLKIYNCKTPISEVFAYLPGEHPYEIAPKVDFDTQFEKCMIDPINRVLTAIGLQTLDTNLIYASA
;
A
#
# COMPACT_ATOMS: atom_id res chain seq x y z
N HIS A 1 -13.09 25.86 14.46
CA HIS A 1 -13.76 24.75 15.17
C HIS A 1 -12.72 23.67 15.52
N PRO A 2 -12.61 23.19 16.77
CA PRO A 2 -11.57 22.23 17.17
C PRO A 2 -11.59 20.96 16.33
N THR A 3 -12.75 20.54 15.85
CA THR A 3 -12.93 19.37 15.01
C THR A 3 -12.28 19.50 13.63
N LEU A 4 -12.32 20.68 13.01
CA LEU A 4 -11.70 20.96 11.72
C LEU A 4 -10.17 20.94 11.79
N LYS A 5 -9.58 21.46 12.90
CA LYS A 5 -8.14 21.37 13.14
C LYS A 5 -7.69 19.92 13.28
N LYS A 6 -8.42 19.12 14.06
CA LYS A 6 -8.12 17.70 14.26
C LYS A 6 -8.21 16.92 12.95
N VAL A 7 -9.22 17.20 12.13
CA VAL A 7 -9.41 16.55 10.82
C VAL A 7 -8.31 16.96 9.84
N LYS A 8 -7.90 18.22 9.79
CA LYS A 8 -6.77 18.65 8.96
C LYS A 8 -5.48 17.92 9.36
N THR A 9 -5.20 17.80 10.65
CA THR A 9 -4.02 17.08 11.13
C THR A 9 -4.06 15.60 10.73
N ILE A 10 -5.18 14.93 10.96
CA ILE A 10 -5.36 13.49 10.58
C ILE A 10 -5.29 13.32 9.06
N GLY A 11 -5.87 14.24 8.29
CA GLY A 11 -5.80 14.21 6.83
C GLY A 11 -4.37 14.34 6.31
N PHE A 12 -3.54 15.18 6.93
CA PHE A 12 -2.12 15.29 6.62
C PHE A 12 -1.32 14.07 7.06
N ASP A 13 -1.64 13.49 8.22
CA ASP A 13 -0.98 12.29 8.72
C ASP A 13 -1.25 11.06 7.84
N THR A 14 -2.39 11.03 7.14
CA THR A 14 -2.70 9.96 6.17
C THR A 14 -1.93 10.09 4.85
N ILE A 15 -1.38 11.28 4.56
CA ILE A 15 -0.65 11.56 3.32
C ILE A 15 0.84 11.72 3.66
N GLN A 16 1.48 10.62 4.01
CA GLN A 16 2.90 10.57 4.34
C GLN A 16 3.77 10.29 3.10
N SER A 17 5.07 10.53 3.22
CA SER A 17 6.05 10.22 2.16
C SER A 17 6.09 8.74 1.78
N SER A 18 5.68 7.85 2.69
CA SER A 18 5.57 6.41 2.46
C SER A 18 4.33 6.02 1.64
N THR A 19 3.33 6.91 1.57
CA THR A 19 2.10 6.67 0.82
C THR A 19 2.37 6.62 -0.69
N PRO A 20 1.84 5.64 -1.43
CA PRO A 20 2.00 5.58 -2.87
C PRO A 20 1.50 6.84 -3.58
N LYS A 21 2.15 7.22 -4.66
CA LYS A 21 1.82 8.43 -5.45
C LYS A 21 0.35 8.48 -5.83
N PHE A 22 -0.20 7.38 -6.36
CA PHE A 22 -1.61 7.27 -6.72
C PHE A 22 -2.52 7.65 -5.54
N ALA A 23 -2.25 7.04 -4.38
CA ALA A 23 -3.05 7.28 -3.18
C ALA A 23 -2.93 8.72 -2.68
N ARG A 24 -1.74 9.31 -2.72
CA ARG A 24 -1.57 10.73 -2.32
C ARG A 24 -2.46 11.67 -3.11
N GLU A 25 -2.51 11.50 -4.41
CA GLU A 25 -3.34 12.32 -5.30
C GLU A 25 -4.84 12.09 -5.06
N LYS A 26 -5.24 10.83 -4.98
CA LYS A 26 -6.65 10.45 -4.81
C LYS A 26 -7.19 10.76 -3.41
N LEU A 27 -6.39 10.61 -2.37
CA LEU A 27 -6.79 10.94 -1.00
C LEU A 27 -7.06 12.43 -0.83
N VAL A 28 -6.28 13.30 -1.47
CA VAL A 28 -6.55 14.75 -1.47
C VAL A 28 -7.93 15.04 -2.08
N GLU A 29 -8.25 14.41 -3.21
CA GLU A 29 -9.57 14.57 -3.84
C GLU A 29 -10.70 14.02 -2.96
N ALA A 30 -10.50 12.86 -2.34
CA ALA A 30 -11.46 12.27 -1.42
C ALA A 30 -11.77 13.19 -0.23
N LEU A 31 -10.74 13.80 0.36
CA LEU A 31 -10.90 14.75 1.45
C LEU A 31 -11.65 16.02 1.00
N ARG A 32 -11.42 16.49 -0.22
CA ARG A 32 -12.17 17.61 -0.80
C ARG A 32 -13.66 17.28 -0.92
N ILE A 33 -14.01 16.07 -1.33
CA ILE A 33 -15.40 15.61 -1.41
C ILE A 33 -16.03 15.62 -0.02
N LEU A 34 -15.36 15.02 0.98
CA LEU A 34 -15.87 14.92 2.35
C LEU A 34 -16.10 16.28 3.00
N PHE A 35 -15.20 17.24 2.79
CA PHE A 35 -15.21 18.52 3.50
C PHE A 35 -15.62 19.71 2.62
N LYS A 36 -16.29 19.43 1.51
CA LYS A 36 -16.76 20.46 0.56
C LYS A 36 -17.63 21.53 1.21
N SER A 37 -18.53 21.15 2.11
CA SER A 37 -19.45 22.07 2.79
C SER A 37 -18.88 22.68 4.08
N GLN A 38 -17.67 22.32 4.47
CA GLN A 38 -17.03 22.69 5.75
C GLN A 38 -17.82 22.29 7.02
N LYS A 39 -18.83 21.45 6.84
CA LYS A 39 -19.63 20.83 7.90
C LYS A 39 -19.31 19.33 7.98
N THR A 40 -19.84 18.67 9.00
CA THR A 40 -19.79 17.19 9.04
C THR A 40 -20.42 16.62 7.77
N PRO A 41 -19.73 15.71 7.07
CA PRO A 41 -20.27 15.14 5.82
C PRO A 41 -21.65 14.49 6.03
N GLY A 42 -22.57 14.80 5.15
CA GLY A 42 -23.89 14.18 5.11
C GLY A 42 -23.95 13.02 4.12
N ALA A 43 -25.17 12.50 3.92
CA ALA A 43 -25.43 11.35 3.05
C ALA A 43 -24.98 11.61 1.60
N GLU A 44 -25.13 12.84 1.11
CA GLU A 44 -24.74 13.21 -0.26
C GLU A 44 -23.22 13.11 -0.46
N GLU A 45 -22.44 13.70 0.45
CA GLU A 45 -20.98 13.67 0.41
C GLU A 45 -20.44 12.23 0.55
N LEU A 46 -21.05 11.43 1.42
CA LEU A 46 -20.69 10.02 1.58
C LEU A 46 -20.99 9.20 0.33
N GLN A 47 -22.10 9.45 -0.34
CA GLN A 47 -22.44 8.82 -1.61
C GLN A 47 -21.47 9.21 -2.71
N GLN A 48 -21.11 10.48 -2.80
CA GLN A 48 -20.10 10.98 -3.75
C GLN A 48 -18.73 10.34 -3.48
N LEU A 49 -18.37 10.16 -2.21
CA LEU A 49 -17.14 9.47 -1.81
C LEU A 49 -17.12 8.02 -2.30
N VAL A 50 -18.21 7.28 -2.10
CA VAL A 50 -18.32 5.88 -2.56
C VAL A 50 -18.18 5.81 -4.09
N THR A 51 -18.85 6.68 -4.82
CA THR A 51 -18.73 6.77 -6.29
C THR A 51 -17.30 7.07 -6.72
N PHE A 52 -16.64 8.00 -6.05
CA PHE A 52 -15.24 8.34 -6.28
C PHE A 52 -14.31 7.15 -6.02
N MET A 53 -14.52 6.44 -4.89
CA MET A 53 -13.71 5.28 -4.53
C MET A 53 -13.87 4.12 -5.52
N LYS A 54 -15.08 3.89 -6.03
CA LYS A 54 -15.30 2.88 -7.09
C LYS A 54 -14.51 3.20 -8.35
N LYS A 55 -14.53 4.46 -8.78
CA LYS A 55 -13.76 4.92 -9.94
C LYS A 55 -12.25 4.81 -9.69
N ALA A 56 -11.80 5.25 -8.52
CA ALA A 56 -10.41 5.15 -8.11
C ALA A 56 -9.91 3.71 -8.11
N LYS A 57 -10.72 2.76 -7.66
CA LYS A 57 -10.36 1.33 -7.69
C LYS A 57 -10.11 0.82 -9.12
N LYS A 58 -10.95 1.21 -10.07
CA LYS A 58 -10.75 0.83 -11.48
C LYS A 58 -9.46 1.42 -12.05
N GLU A 59 -9.18 2.69 -11.76
CA GLU A 59 -7.95 3.35 -12.19
C GLU A 59 -6.71 2.75 -11.52
N PHE A 60 -6.83 2.35 -10.25
CA PHE A 60 -5.76 1.70 -9.49
C PHE A 60 -5.26 0.42 -10.13
N GLN A 61 -6.16 -0.39 -10.65
CA GLN A 61 -5.82 -1.65 -11.33
C GLN A 61 -5.06 -1.44 -12.65
N LEU A 62 -5.17 -0.25 -13.24
CA LEU A 62 -4.52 0.11 -14.50
C LEU A 62 -3.27 1.00 -14.29
N ALA A 63 -3.01 1.42 -13.06
CA ALA A 63 -1.89 2.29 -12.73
C ALA A 63 -0.55 1.56 -12.82
N ASP A 64 0.52 2.33 -13.01
CA ASP A 64 1.88 1.82 -12.93
C ASP A 64 2.13 1.27 -11.52
N ILE A 65 2.81 0.12 -11.44
CA ILE A 65 3.09 -0.54 -10.16
C ILE A 65 3.88 0.35 -9.20
N ASP A 66 4.79 1.17 -9.70
CA ASP A 66 5.55 2.11 -8.87
C ASP A 66 4.66 3.16 -8.20
N ASP A 67 3.50 3.48 -8.81
CA ASP A 67 2.56 4.47 -8.29
C ASP A 67 1.61 3.90 -7.23
N ILE A 68 1.48 2.57 -7.15
CA ILE A 68 0.58 1.90 -6.20
C ILE A 68 1.31 1.17 -5.07
N ALA A 69 2.62 0.94 -5.20
CA ALA A 69 3.43 0.31 -4.17
C ALA A 69 3.86 1.30 -3.08
N PHE A 70 3.97 0.81 -1.86
CA PHE A 70 4.43 1.62 -0.73
C PHE A 70 5.92 1.89 -0.80
N ASN A 71 6.34 3.09 -0.42
CA ASN A 71 7.74 3.44 -0.24
C ASN A 71 8.19 2.99 1.15
N ARG A 72 9.23 2.17 1.22
CA ARG A 72 9.79 1.65 2.48
C ARG A 72 11.31 1.61 2.40
N ARG A 73 11.92 1.31 3.51
CA ARG A 73 13.36 1.11 3.62
C ARG A 73 13.60 -0.11 4.52
N THR A 74 14.58 -0.95 4.18
CA THR A 74 14.99 -2.06 5.05
C THR A 74 16.14 -1.63 5.92
N ASN A 75 15.99 -1.88 7.23
CA ASN A 75 17.06 -1.70 8.20
C ASN A 75 17.28 -3.00 8.95
N ASN A 76 18.54 -3.28 9.30
CA ASN A 76 18.94 -4.46 10.08
C ASN A 76 18.57 -5.79 9.42
N ILE A 77 18.62 -5.86 8.09
CA ILE A 77 18.31 -7.08 7.34
C ILE A 77 19.24 -8.25 7.73
N GLU A 78 20.47 -7.92 8.13
CA GLU A 78 21.49 -8.91 8.52
C GLU A 78 21.08 -9.81 9.68
N LYS A 79 20.20 -9.32 10.55
CA LYS A 79 19.67 -10.12 11.68
C LYS A 79 18.82 -11.30 11.22
N TYR A 80 18.35 -11.26 9.98
CA TYR A 80 17.43 -12.25 9.42
C TYR A 80 18.05 -13.01 8.24
N ILE A 81 19.34 -12.76 7.92
CA ILE A 81 20.07 -13.47 6.88
C ILE A 81 20.79 -14.67 7.52
N VAL A 82 20.52 -15.85 7.02
CA VAL A 82 21.25 -17.07 7.35
C VAL A 82 21.75 -17.67 6.03
N ASP A 83 23.06 -17.95 5.94
CA ASP A 83 23.69 -18.53 4.75
C ASP A 83 23.39 -17.80 3.44
N ASP A 84 23.52 -16.47 3.43
CA ASP A 84 23.24 -15.57 2.28
C ASP A 84 21.78 -15.59 1.81
N GLN A 85 20.90 -16.21 2.56
CA GLN A 85 19.46 -16.22 2.31
C GLN A 85 18.72 -15.58 3.48
N ILE A 86 17.70 -14.78 3.18
CA ILE A 86 16.77 -14.37 4.21
C ILE A 86 15.89 -15.58 4.50
N GLU A 87 16.13 -16.24 5.62
CA GLU A 87 15.28 -17.32 6.04
C GLU A 87 13.90 -16.82 6.44
N PHE A 88 12.89 -17.36 5.78
CA PHE A 88 11.52 -17.32 6.25
C PHE A 88 11.36 -18.35 7.38
N GLN A 89 11.97 -18.10 8.55
CA GLN A 89 11.80 -18.98 9.67
C GLN A 89 10.37 -18.90 10.20
N VAL A 90 9.69 -20.03 10.14
CA VAL A 90 8.38 -20.19 10.77
C VAL A 90 8.53 -19.90 12.27
N GLY A 91 7.88 -18.83 12.76
CA GLY A 91 7.86 -18.45 14.17
C GLY A 91 8.75 -17.27 14.57
N LEU A 92 9.62 -16.75 13.73
CA LEU A 92 10.31 -15.49 13.99
C LEU A 92 9.44 -14.31 13.57
N LYS A 93 9.28 -13.34 14.47
CA LYS A 93 8.65 -12.05 14.14
C LYS A 93 9.57 -11.26 13.22
N CYS A 94 9.44 -11.50 11.93
CA CYS A 94 10.15 -10.74 10.92
C CYS A 94 9.33 -9.49 10.53
N PRO A 95 9.92 -8.28 10.55
CA PRO A 95 9.23 -7.09 10.06
C PRO A 95 8.79 -7.27 8.61
N ALA A 96 7.62 -6.71 8.26
CA ALA A 96 7.04 -6.88 6.93
C ALA A 96 7.98 -6.41 5.80
N ASN A 97 8.76 -5.34 6.03
CA ASN A 97 9.71 -4.83 5.05
C ASN A 97 10.85 -5.82 4.79
N VAL A 98 11.35 -6.45 5.85
CA VAL A 98 12.40 -7.47 5.74
C VAL A 98 11.86 -8.72 5.08
N LYS A 99 10.66 -9.14 5.45
CA LYS A 99 9.98 -10.29 4.83
C LYS A 99 9.78 -10.09 3.33
N ALA A 100 9.32 -8.91 2.92
CA ALA A 100 9.12 -8.58 1.52
C ALA A 100 10.44 -8.57 0.73
N ALA A 101 11.51 -8.00 1.30
CA ALA A 101 12.85 -8.01 0.70
C ALA A 101 13.41 -9.44 0.60
N GLY A 102 13.21 -10.23 1.63
CA GLY A 102 13.61 -11.64 1.64
C GLY A 102 12.91 -12.46 0.58
N TYR A 103 11.62 -12.23 0.41
CA TYR A 103 10.85 -12.91 -0.63
C TYR A 103 11.36 -12.53 -2.04
N TYR A 104 11.66 -11.26 -2.28
CA TYR A 104 12.31 -10.84 -3.53
C TYR A 104 13.63 -11.58 -3.77
N ASN A 105 14.52 -11.60 -2.80
CA ASN A 105 15.80 -12.26 -2.91
C ASN A 105 15.66 -13.76 -3.16
N TYR A 106 14.70 -14.41 -2.48
CA TYR A 106 14.37 -15.81 -2.70
C TYR A 106 13.89 -16.05 -4.15
N VAL A 107 12.95 -15.27 -4.64
CA VAL A 107 12.44 -15.38 -6.02
C VAL A 107 13.56 -15.20 -7.04
N LEU A 108 14.43 -14.21 -6.82
CA LEU A 108 15.58 -13.97 -7.70
C LEU A 108 16.55 -15.17 -7.69
N ASN A 109 16.80 -15.77 -6.53
CA ASN A 109 17.65 -16.95 -6.40
C ASN A 109 17.07 -18.18 -7.12
N GLN A 110 15.76 -18.33 -7.14
CA GLN A 110 15.09 -19.41 -7.88
C GLN A 110 15.09 -19.19 -9.40
N ASN A 111 15.38 -17.99 -9.86
CA ASN A 111 15.35 -17.58 -11.27
C ASN A 111 16.72 -17.07 -11.71
N LYS A 112 17.72 -17.95 -11.71
CA LYS A 112 19.14 -17.61 -11.92
C LYS A 112 19.41 -16.83 -13.20
N LYS A 113 18.65 -17.05 -14.26
CA LYS A 113 18.80 -16.33 -15.54
C LYS A 113 18.56 -14.82 -15.43
N PHE A 114 17.87 -14.37 -14.39
CA PHE A 114 17.58 -12.94 -14.14
C PHE A 114 18.54 -12.27 -13.17
N LYS A 115 19.49 -13.00 -12.58
CA LYS A 115 20.45 -12.43 -11.62
C LYS A 115 21.35 -11.35 -12.23
N ASN A 116 21.55 -11.37 -13.54
CA ASN A 116 22.32 -10.33 -14.24
C ASN A 116 21.48 -9.09 -14.56
N LYS A 117 20.15 -9.23 -14.57
CA LYS A 117 19.22 -8.14 -14.85
C LYS A 117 18.78 -7.40 -13.58
N TYR A 118 18.58 -8.14 -12.52
CA TYR A 118 18.10 -7.62 -11.23
C TYR A 118 19.12 -7.93 -10.14
N LYS A 119 19.37 -6.98 -9.26
CA LYS A 119 20.28 -7.19 -8.13
C LYS A 119 19.53 -7.53 -6.86
N VAL A 120 20.20 -8.20 -5.93
CA VAL A 120 19.69 -8.51 -4.57
C VAL A 120 19.44 -7.22 -3.80
N ILE A 121 18.43 -7.27 -2.93
CA ILE A 121 18.15 -6.18 -1.99
C ILE A 121 19.06 -6.37 -0.76
N GLY A 122 19.79 -5.31 -0.42
CA GLY A 122 20.63 -5.22 0.76
C GLY A 122 20.08 -4.30 1.83
N ASN A 123 20.87 -4.12 2.88
CA ASN A 123 20.51 -3.26 4.01
C ASN A 123 20.47 -1.78 3.63
N GLY A 124 19.49 -1.06 4.17
CA GLY A 124 19.36 0.38 4.02
C GLY A 124 18.82 0.85 2.66
N GLU A 125 18.51 -0.04 1.74
CA GLU A 125 18.02 0.32 0.42
C GLU A 125 16.57 0.80 0.45
N LYS A 126 16.27 1.76 -0.42
CA LYS A 126 14.87 2.18 -0.67
C LYS A 126 14.16 1.09 -1.43
N LEU A 127 12.94 0.79 -1.01
CA LEU A 127 12.12 -0.27 -1.57
C LEU A 127 10.75 0.25 -1.98
N LYS A 128 10.17 -0.45 -2.94
CA LYS A 128 8.74 -0.46 -3.23
C LYS A 128 8.17 -1.78 -2.73
N ILE A 129 7.06 -1.73 -1.99
CA ILE A 129 6.44 -2.93 -1.40
C ILE A 129 4.96 -2.98 -1.77
N TYR A 130 4.48 -4.15 -2.19
CA TYR A 130 3.07 -4.39 -2.43
C TYR A 130 2.60 -5.73 -1.85
N ASN A 131 1.30 -5.82 -1.66
CA ASN A 131 0.66 -7.04 -1.18
C ASN A 131 0.45 -8.03 -2.33
N CYS A 132 0.68 -9.29 -2.04
CA CYS A 132 0.49 -10.41 -2.96
C CYS A 132 -0.15 -11.58 -2.22
N LYS A 133 -0.62 -12.58 -2.96
CA LYS A 133 -1.16 -13.82 -2.40
C LYS A 133 -0.31 -14.98 -2.88
N THR A 134 0.65 -15.38 -2.07
CA THR A 134 1.48 -16.55 -2.35
C THR A 134 1.61 -17.42 -1.10
N PRO A 135 1.93 -18.73 -1.25
CA PRO A 135 2.16 -19.59 -0.10
C PRO A 135 3.35 -19.17 0.78
N ILE A 136 4.29 -18.41 0.22
CA ILE A 136 5.53 -18.03 0.90
C ILE A 136 5.37 -16.71 1.66
N SER A 137 4.76 -15.71 1.04
CA SER A 137 4.62 -14.38 1.63
C SER A 137 3.41 -13.64 1.08
N GLU A 138 2.80 -12.81 1.92
CA GLU A 138 1.74 -11.87 1.55
C GLU A 138 2.27 -10.50 1.12
N VAL A 139 3.59 -10.30 1.17
CA VAL A 139 4.25 -9.05 0.76
C VAL A 139 5.45 -9.34 -0.11
N PHE A 140 5.66 -8.47 -1.12
CA PHE A 140 6.79 -8.53 -2.04
C PHE A 140 7.41 -7.15 -2.17
N ALA A 141 8.75 -7.09 -2.16
CA ALA A 141 9.48 -5.85 -2.38
C ALA A 141 10.24 -5.89 -3.69
N TYR A 142 10.59 -4.71 -4.19
CA TYR A 142 11.49 -4.55 -5.32
C TYR A 142 12.18 -3.19 -5.26
N LEU A 143 13.26 -3.01 -6.00
CA LEU A 143 13.97 -1.73 -6.07
C LEU A 143 13.18 -0.75 -6.98
N PRO A 144 13.03 0.52 -6.58
CA PRO A 144 12.23 1.48 -7.34
C PRO A 144 12.65 1.56 -8.82
N GLY A 145 11.67 1.50 -9.72
CA GLY A 145 11.89 1.51 -11.17
C GLY A 145 12.39 0.18 -11.75
N GLU A 146 12.63 -0.83 -10.92
CA GLU A 146 13.22 -2.11 -11.34
C GLU A 146 12.32 -3.31 -10.96
N HIS A 147 11.01 -3.16 -11.16
CA HIS A 147 10.08 -4.25 -10.88
C HIS A 147 10.37 -5.47 -11.77
N PRO A 148 10.69 -6.63 -11.17
CA PRO A 148 11.05 -7.81 -11.93
C PRO A 148 9.80 -8.56 -12.44
N TYR A 149 9.05 -7.92 -13.33
CA TYR A 149 7.72 -8.38 -13.78
C TYR A 149 7.72 -9.82 -14.32
N GLU A 150 8.86 -10.31 -14.83
CA GLU A 150 8.96 -11.68 -15.38
C GLU A 150 8.85 -12.75 -14.31
N ILE A 151 9.26 -12.44 -13.07
CA ILE A 151 9.37 -13.40 -11.96
C ILE A 151 8.59 -12.98 -10.72
N ALA A 152 8.11 -11.74 -10.67
CA ALA A 152 7.40 -11.20 -9.50
C ALA A 152 5.98 -11.82 -9.37
N PRO A 153 5.47 -11.97 -8.14
CA PRO A 153 4.08 -12.32 -7.92
C PRO A 153 3.15 -11.18 -8.37
N LYS A 154 1.93 -11.53 -8.72
CA LYS A 154 0.91 -10.53 -9.05
C LYS A 154 0.50 -9.74 -7.82
N VAL A 155 0.15 -8.48 -8.03
CA VAL A 155 -0.40 -7.63 -6.98
C VAL A 155 -1.76 -8.18 -6.54
N ASP A 156 -1.96 -8.29 -5.24
CA ASP A 156 -3.28 -8.42 -4.65
C ASP A 156 -3.93 -7.04 -4.62
N PHE A 157 -4.62 -6.68 -5.69
CA PHE A 157 -5.17 -5.34 -5.87
C PHE A 157 -6.19 -4.97 -4.80
N ASP A 158 -7.01 -5.92 -4.34
CA ASP A 158 -8.02 -5.65 -3.32
C ASP A 158 -7.36 -5.29 -1.99
N THR A 159 -6.40 -6.08 -1.53
CA THR A 159 -5.66 -5.78 -0.29
C THR A 159 -4.82 -4.52 -0.43
N GLN A 160 -4.16 -4.33 -1.57
CA GLN A 160 -3.33 -3.14 -1.82
C GLN A 160 -4.18 -1.86 -1.82
N PHE A 161 -5.32 -1.86 -2.51
CA PHE A 161 -6.25 -0.73 -2.53
C PHE A 161 -6.82 -0.43 -1.15
N GLU A 162 -7.20 -1.47 -0.40
CA GLU A 162 -7.69 -1.32 0.96
C GLU A 162 -6.67 -0.59 1.84
N LYS A 163 -5.42 -1.01 1.80
CA LYS A 163 -4.35 -0.38 2.59
C LYS A 163 -3.98 1.03 2.11
N CYS A 164 -4.02 1.27 0.80
CA CYS A 164 -3.66 2.57 0.21
C CYS A 164 -4.76 3.62 0.35
N MET A 165 -6.02 3.22 0.23
CA MET A 165 -7.14 4.14 0.04
C MET A 165 -8.22 4.01 1.11
N ILE A 166 -8.68 2.79 1.39
CA ILE A 166 -9.82 2.57 2.29
C ILE A 166 -9.43 2.83 3.74
N ASP A 167 -8.34 2.24 4.22
CA ASP A 167 -7.90 2.40 5.61
C ASP A 167 -7.63 3.87 5.97
N PRO A 168 -6.92 4.67 5.14
CA PRO A 168 -6.74 6.09 5.42
C PRO A 168 -8.06 6.87 5.51
N ILE A 169 -8.98 6.63 4.60
CA ILE A 169 -10.30 7.29 4.61
C ILE A 169 -11.10 6.86 5.84
N ASN A 170 -11.08 5.59 6.20
CA ASN A 170 -11.76 5.09 7.40
C ASN A 170 -11.21 5.70 8.68
N ARG A 171 -9.90 5.96 8.75
CA ARG A 171 -9.33 6.70 9.89
C ARG A 171 -9.90 8.11 10.00
N VAL A 172 -10.08 8.80 8.88
CA VAL A 172 -10.69 10.12 8.86
C VAL A 172 -12.17 10.05 9.29
N LEU A 173 -12.93 9.13 8.72
CA LEU A 173 -14.36 8.95 9.06
C LEU A 173 -14.55 8.64 10.55
N THR A 174 -13.78 7.72 11.09
CA THR A 174 -13.80 7.38 12.52
C THR A 174 -13.47 8.60 13.39
N ALA A 175 -12.46 9.38 13.00
CA ALA A 175 -12.03 10.57 13.73
C ALA A 175 -13.11 11.66 13.80
N ILE A 176 -14.01 11.74 12.84
CA ILE A 176 -15.13 12.68 12.82
C ILE A 176 -16.44 12.07 13.32
N GLY A 177 -16.40 10.85 13.85
CA GLY A 177 -17.55 10.19 14.45
C GLY A 177 -18.51 9.52 13.47
N LEU A 178 -18.06 9.26 12.24
CA LEU A 178 -18.85 8.57 11.22
C LEU A 178 -18.45 7.09 11.13
N GLN A 179 -19.36 6.29 10.57
CA GLN A 179 -19.09 4.88 10.28
C GLN A 179 -18.05 4.76 9.15
N THR A 180 -17.28 3.68 9.18
CA THR A 180 -16.36 3.33 8.11
C THR A 180 -17.08 2.99 6.81
N LEU A 181 -16.38 3.11 5.68
CA LEU A 181 -16.91 2.74 4.38
C LEU A 181 -17.37 1.29 4.34
N ASP A 182 -18.53 1.05 3.74
CA ASP A 182 -18.95 -0.30 3.39
C ASP A 182 -18.17 -0.76 2.15
N THR A 183 -17.21 -1.64 2.36
CA THR A 183 -16.34 -2.15 1.29
C THR A 183 -17.13 -2.92 0.24
N ASN A 184 -18.27 -3.53 0.60
CA ASN A 184 -19.13 -4.21 -0.37
C ASN A 184 -19.66 -3.25 -1.45
N LEU A 185 -19.94 -1.99 -1.10
CA LEU A 185 -20.38 -0.98 -2.05
C LEU A 185 -19.26 -0.60 -3.05
N ILE A 186 -18.01 -0.73 -2.65
CA ILE A 186 -16.83 -0.38 -3.46
C ILE A 186 -16.41 -1.56 -4.34
N TYR A 187 -16.47 -2.77 -3.82
CA TYR A 187 -16.04 -3.99 -4.50
C TYR A 187 -17.15 -4.67 -5.30
N ALA A 188 -18.42 -4.30 -5.10
CA ALA A 188 -19.48 -4.80 -5.94
C ALA A 188 -19.24 -4.41 -7.39
N SER A 189 -19.07 -5.41 -8.26
CA SER A 189 -19.07 -5.20 -9.71
C SER A 189 -20.46 -4.68 -10.13
N ALA A 190 -20.45 -3.59 -10.83
CA ALA A 190 -21.67 -3.11 -11.48
C ALA A 190 -22.11 -4.12 -12.57
#